data_ea1767b0db0110b5dd5d1922f946c3ba
#
_entry.id   ea1767b0db0110b5dd5d1922f946c3ba
#
_cell.length_a   1.000
_cell.length_b   1.000
_cell.length_c   1.000
_cell.angle_alpha   90.00
_cell.angle_beta   90.00
_cell.angle_gamma   90.00
#
_symmetry.space_group_name_H-M   'P 1'
#
loop_
_entity.id
_entity.type
_entity.pdbx_description
1 polymer ?
#
loop_
_entity_poly.entity_id
_entity_poly.type
_entity_poly.pdbx_seq_one_letter_code
_entity_poly.pdbx_strand_id
1 'polypeptide(L)'
;MKSAAKALLFEELKSLDLSRCQTVGDIVHAMRYCAFGARMLGEVANTIREMVSAKHQPVVIYSGFPDSPLGLLLKKFVSNGWCREIVLPSEYARRKRRGGNAIVVGAYSERNGEAIYRKPSRAIFINQFDMARPGQIRDGYFPDAVFADPRYVMPVLYAALDEWLNGKRRSIRSFIPGLARYGGLARQVARGARALEAMVNDKDCLRFLTVSGAMTVGKMDLVICDMIEQGLVQAISCTGALMAHGLVSSIGLKHYKFDPKYDDTELARRKLNRVTDTLEPETNLDTVEEVIGRVIERIDGSDPLSPTELNRLIGRYLAEHYPNERGILKSAYLHNVPVFVPAFVDSELGNDIYIHNLKRRRRGEKPILMDLERDSAELIRLVTSAKRFGIFTIGGGVPRNNVQNVAPLIEIINERLGPTYPNRRFSYGIRICPDKPHFGHLSGCTYSENESWRKAAKDGIYAEVLADATQVWPFLVKYILEKCAA
;
A
#
# COMPACT_ATOMS: atom_id res chain seq x y z
N MET A 1 5.12 8.55 30.33
CA MET A 1 6.00 9.75 30.10
C MET A 1 7.48 9.45 29.80
N LYS A 2 8.14 8.49 30.47
CA LYS A 2 9.58 8.20 30.18
C LYS A 2 9.88 7.50 28.84
N SER A 3 8.91 6.85 28.21
CA SER A 3 9.09 6.15 26.90
C SER A 3 8.93 7.08 25.70
N ALA A 4 8.08 8.10 25.78
CA ALA A 4 7.95 9.12 24.73
C ALA A 4 9.25 9.92 24.53
N ALA A 5 10.04 10.15 25.59
CA ALA A 5 11.32 10.84 25.50
C ALA A 5 12.40 10.06 24.71
N LYS A 6 12.28 8.72 24.60
CA LYS A 6 13.23 7.89 23.84
C LYS A 6 12.93 7.86 22.34
N ALA A 7 11.67 8.10 21.94
CA ALA A 7 11.26 8.18 20.54
C ALA A 7 11.62 9.54 19.89
N LEU A 8 11.90 10.58 20.69
CA LEU A 8 12.28 11.93 20.23
C LEU A 8 13.59 12.01 19.40
N LEU A 9 14.32 10.88 19.28
CA LEU A 9 15.53 10.79 18.45
C LEU A 9 15.27 10.35 17.01
N PHE A 10 14.03 9.97 16.68
CA PHE A 10 13.68 9.46 15.36
C PHE A 10 12.73 10.40 14.63
N GLU A 11 12.88 10.47 13.31
CA GLU A 11 11.99 11.26 12.43
C GLU A 11 10.59 10.67 12.42
N GLU A 12 9.56 11.50 12.65
CA GLU A 12 8.17 11.09 12.62
C GLU A 12 7.71 10.80 11.17
N LEU A 13 7.05 9.67 10.97
CA LEU A 13 6.37 9.34 9.72
C LEU A 13 4.99 9.99 9.67
N LYS A 14 4.56 10.39 8.45
CA LYS A 14 3.28 11.08 8.22
C LYS A 14 2.43 10.31 7.22
N SER A 15 1.15 10.19 7.52
CA SER A 15 0.18 9.57 6.61
C SER A 15 0.01 10.40 5.35
N LEU A 16 -0.14 9.72 4.22
CA LEU A 16 -0.31 10.35 2.91
C LEU A 16 -1.72 10.94 2.79
N ASP A 17 -1.83 12.24 2.83
CA ASP A 17 -3.07 13.00 2.70
C ASP A 17 -3.26 13.45 1.23
N LEU A 18 -4.09 12.72 0.48
CA LEU A 18 -4.36 13.04 -0.93
C LEU A 18 -5.14 14.34 -1.13
N SER A 19 -5.83 14.86 -0.11
CA SER A 19 -6.52 16.15 -0.19
C SER A 19 -5.56 17.32 -0.38
N ARG A 20 -4.33 17.18 0.12
CA ARG A 20 -3.24 18.16 0.01
C ARG A 20 -2.40 18.02 -1.26
N CYS A 21 -2.62 16.97 -2.03
CA CYS A 21 -1.86 16.68 -3.24
C CYS A 21 -2.67 17.04 -4.48
N GLN A 22 -2.15 17.92 -5.33
CA GLN A 22 -2.80 18.33 -6.59
C GLN A 22 -2.05 17.84 -7.83
N THR A 23 -0.78 17.46 -7.66
CA THR A 23 0.12 17.12 -8.75
C THR A 23 0.90 15.84 -8.47
N VAL A 24 1.61 15.34 -9.50
CA VAL A 24 2.57 14.23 -9.35
C VAL A 24 3.67 14.59 -8.36
N GLY A 25 4.20 15.82 -8.44
CA GLY A 25 5.25 16.31 -7.54
C GLY A 25 4.80 16.36 -6.09
N ASP A 26 3.56 16.77 -5.82
CA ASP A 26 3.00 16.80 -4.46
C ASP A 26 2.93 15.40 -3.85
N ILE A 27 2.44 14.39 -4.59
CA ILE A 27 2.36 13.00 -4.11
C ILE A 27 3.75 12.44 -3.83
N VAL A 28 4.69 12.61 -4.77
CA VAL A 28 6.08 12.13 -4.60
C VAL A 28 6.76 12.81 -3.40
N HIS A 29 6.51 14.11 -3.20
CA HIS A 29 7.02 14.83 -2.03
C HIS A 29 6.44 14.27 -0.72
N ALA A 30 5.14 14.04 -0.66
CA ALA A 30 4.47 13.47 0.52
C ALA A 30 4.93 12.04 0.83
N MET A 31 5.17 11.22 -0.20
CA MET A 31 5.68 9.85 -0.07
C MET A 31 7.01 9.75 0.70
N ARG A 32 7.82 10.79 0.68
CA ARG A 32 9.08 10.85 1.44
C ARG A 32 8.89 10.67 2.95
N TYR A 33 7.73 11.03 3.46
CA TYR A 33 7.39 10.94 4.89
C TYR A 33 6.57 9.70 5.24
N CYS A 34 6.27 8.86 4.26
CA CYS A 34 5.63 7.56 4.45
C CYS A 34 6.66 6.46 4.79
N ALA A 35 6.26 5.20 4.65
CA ALA A 35 7.13 4.05 4.78
C ALA A 35 7.10 3.17 3.51
N PHE A 36 7.92 2.12 3.49
CA PHE A 36 8.02 1.12 2.44
C PHE A 36 8.43 1.73 1.08
N GLY A 37 7.89 1.19 0.00
CA GLY A 37 8.20 1.63 -1.36
C GLY A 37 7.87 3.10 -1.64
N ALA A 38 6.83 3.64 -1.02
CA ALA A 38 6.51 5.07 -1.12
C ALA A 38 7.66 5.93 -0.64
N ARG A 39 8.21 5.62 0.54
CA ARG A 39 9.36 6.35 1.10
C ARG A 39 10.58 6.24 0.20
N MET A 40 10.91 5.04 -0.29
CA MET A 40 12.02 4.86 -1.22
C MET A 40 11.88 5.75 -2.46
N LEU A 41 10.69 5.79 -3.07
CA LEU A 41 10.42 6.64 -4.23
C LEU A 41 10.56 8.14 -3.89
N GLY A 42 10.00 8.59 -2.79
CA GLY A 42 10.06 9.99 -2.36
C GLY A 42 11.47 10.45 -1.99
N GLU A 43 12.24 9.62 -1.25
CA GLU A 43 13.63 9.92 -0.87
C GLU A 43 14.56 9.93 -2.08
N VAL A 44 14.43 8.93 -2.98
CA VAL A 44 15.20 8.88 -4.23
C VAL A 44 14.91 10.09 -5.11
N ALA A 45 13.65 10.50 -5.24
CA ALA A 45 13.28 11.70 -6.00
C ALA A 45 13.96 12.96 -5.44
N ASN A 46 13.96 13.12 -4.12
CA ASN A 46 14.65 14.25 -3.46
C ASN A 46 16.16 14.19 -3.65
N THR A 47 16.77 13.01 -3.52
CA THR A 47 18.20 12.80 -3.76
C THR A 47 18.60 13.14 -5.19
N ILE A 48 17.81 12.71 -6.18
CA ILE A 48 18.07 13.07 -7.59
C ILE A 48 17.95 14.58 -7.79
N ARG A 49 16.97 15.24 -7.19
CA ARG A 49 16.85 16.71 -7.22
C ARG A 49 18.11 17.40 -6.71
N GLU A 50 18.66 16.94 -5.58
CA GLU A 50 19.91 17.44 -5.01
C GLU A 50 21.11 17.21 -5.95
N MET A 51 21.23 16.00 -6.53
CA MET A 51 22.29 15.67 -7.49
C MET A 51 22.25 16.55 -8.75
N VAL A 52 21.04 16.81 -9.26
CA VAL A 52 20.81 17.63 -10.45
C VAL A 52 21.13 19.10 -10.19
N SER A 53 20.84 19.60 -9.00
CA SER A 53 21.13 20.97 -8.60
C SER A 53 22.61 21.20 -8.20
N ALA A 54 23.38 20.12 -8.09
CA ALA A 54 24.79 20.20 -7.69
C ALA A 54 25.69 20.65 -8.85
N LYS A 55 26.89 21.21 -8.52
CA LYS A 55 27.90 21.63 -9.52
C LYS A 55 28.33 20.50 -10.48
N HIS A 56 28.28 19.24 -10.03
CA HIS A 56 28.62 18.06 -10.82
C HIS A 56 27.38 17.19 -11.01
N GLN A 57 26.70 17.39 -12.14
CA GLN A 57 25.50 16.65 -12.52
C GLN A 57 25.76 15.16 -12.63
N PRO A 58 24.75 14.29 -12.32
CA PRO A 58 24.88 12.85 -12.39
C PRO A 58 25.02 12.37 -13.86
N VAL A 59 25.58 11.17 -14.00
CA VAL A 59 25.57 10.38 -15.25
C VAL A 59 24.42 9.39 -15.15
N VAL A 60 23.65 9.22 -16.23
CA VAL A 60 22.65 8.14 -16.33
C VAL A 60 23.33 6.91 -16.91
N ILE A 61 23.27 5.79 -16.20
CA ILE A 61 23.75 4.48 -16.67
C ILE A 61 22.51 3.69 -17.10
N TYR A 62 22.41 3.39 -18.41
CA TYR A 62 21.23 2.76 -18.98
C TYR A 62 21.60 1.72 -20.02
N SER A 63 21.02 0.51 -19.92
CA SER A 63 21.30 -0.62 -20.83
C SER A 63 20.22 -0.87 -21.87
N GLY A 64 19.12 -0.11 -21.85
CA GLY A 64 18.01 -0.30 -22.79
C GLY A 64 18.18 0.44 -24.11
N PHE A 65 17.16 0.34 -24.97
CA PHE A 65 17.16 0.95 -26.30
C PHE A 65 17.02 2.48 -26.22
N PRO A 66 17.96 3.25 -26.84
CA PRO A 66 17.96 4.72 -26.79
C PRO A 66 16.70 5.37 -27.39
N ASP A 67 16.05 4.72 -28.34
CA ASP A 67 14.85 5.23 -29.02
C ASP A 67 13.53 4.65 -28.49
N SER A 68 13.62 3.85 -27.42
CA SER A 68 12.43 3.47 -26.68
C SER A 68 11.79 4.68 -25.99
N PRO A 69 10.50 4.64 -25.64
CA PRO A 69 9.85 5.72 -24.89
C PRO A 69 10.60 6.10 -23.60
N LEU A 70 11.20 5.12 -22.91
CA LEU A 70 12.05 5.36 -21.75
C LEU A 70 13.38 6.02 -22.15
N GLY A 71 14.05 5.52 -23.18
CA GLY A 71 15.30 6.13 -23.68
C GLY A 71 15.11 7.58 -24.13
N LEU A 72 14.01 7.87 -24.84
CA LEU A 72 13.65 9.24 -25.22
C LEU A 72 13.35 10.13 -23.99
N LEU A 73 12.76 9.57 -22.94
CA LEU A 73 12.58 10.28 -21.67
C LEU A 73 13.92 10.61 -21.02
N LEU A 74 14.85 9.64 -20.97
CA LEU A 74 16.19 9.85 -20.40
C LEU A 74 16.99 10.89 -21.20
N LYS A 75 16.85 10.97 -22.52
CA LYS A 75 17.41 12.06 -23.34
C LYS A 75 16.92 13.43 -22.89
N LYS A 76 15.67 13.54 -22.36
CA LYS A 76 15.15 14.80 -21.79
C LYS A 76 15.84 15.17 -20.46
N PHE A 77 16.31 14.22 -19.68
CA PHE A 77 17.13 14.56 -18.49
C PHE A 77 18.43 15.27 -18.90
N VAL A 78 19.03 14.84 -20.00
CA VAL A 78 20.24 15.48 -20.54
C VAL A 78 19.92 16.84 -21.17
N SER A 79 18.90 16.95 -22.02
CA SER A 79 18.52 18.21 -22.67
C SER A 79 18.01 19.27 -21.69
N ASN A 80 17.46 18.87 -20.55
CA ASN A 80 17.08 19.78 -19.46
C ASN A 80 18.30 20.20 -18.60
N GLY A 81 19.49 19.66 -18.85
CA GLY A 81 20.67 19.90 -18.04
C GLY A 81 20.63 19.21 -16.68
N TRP A 82 19.78 18.21 -16.49
CA TRP A 82 19.67 17.47 -15.22
C TRP A 82 20.70 16.36 -15.08
N CYS A 83 21.19 15.85 -16.21
CA CYS A 83 22.24 14.85 -16.28
C CYS A 83 23.25 15.26 -17.34
N ARG A 84 24.51 14.91 -17.11
CA ARG A 84 25.60 15.24 -18.04
C ARG A 84 25.51 14.44 -19.33
N GLU A 85 25.21 13.15 -19.23
CA GLU A 85 25.20 12.20 -20.34
C GLU A 85 24.48 10.90 -19.97
N ILE A 86 24.14 10.10 -20.99
CA ILE A 86 23.67 8.71 -20.84
C ILE A 86 24.77 7.78 -21.35
N VAL A 87 25.14 6.76 -20.57
CA VAL A 87 26.21 5.83 -20.93
C VAL A 87 25.75 4.38 -20.74
N LEU A 88 26.34 3.47 -21.51
CA LEU A 88 26.14 2.04 -21.29
C LEU A 88 26.89 1.57 -20.03
N PRO A 89 26.39 0.53 -19.32
CA PRO A 89 27.07 -0.06 -18.17
C PRO A 89 28.52 -0.45 -18.44
N SER A 90 28.79 -1.05 -19.63
CA SER A 90 30.14 -1.46 -20.08
C SER A 90 31.07 -0.28 -20.31
N GLU A 91 30.57 0.84 -20.83
CA GLU A 91 31.35 2.07 -21.02
C GLU A 91 31.68 2.71 -19.67
N TYR A 92 30.70 2.79 -18.79
CA TYR A 92 30.93 3.33 -17.44
C TYR A 92 31.95 2.49 -16.67
N ALA A 93 31.88 1.16 -16.78
CA ALA A 93 32.82 0.23 -16.14
C ALA A 93 34.28 0.41 -16.59
N ARG A 94 34.51 0.86 -17.85
CA ARG A 94 35.87 1.11 -18.40
C ARG A 94 36.45 2.48 -18.00
N ARG A 95 35.67 3.40 -17.45
CA ARG A 95 36.16 4.74 -17.08
C ARG A 95 37.23 4.63 -16.01
N LYS A 96 38.35 5.32 -16.22
CA LYS A 96 39.49 5.36 -15.26
C LYS A 96 39.19 6.23 -14.03
N ARG A 97 38.40 7.28 -14.18
CA ARG A 97 38.05 8.20 -13.07
C ARG A 97 37.01 7.57 -12.14
N ARG A 98 37.31 7.65 -10.85
CA ARG A 98 36.36 7.39 -9.76
C ARG A 98 35.73 8.71 -9.32
N GLY A 99 34.52 8.66 -8.78
CA GLY A 99 33.80 9.81 -8.25
C GLY A 99 32.70 10.34 -9.14
N GLY A 100 31.97 11.34 -8.65
CA GLY A 100 30.74 11.86 -9.30
C GLY A 100 29.49 11.08 -8.92
N ASN A 101 28.34 11.58 -9.36
CA ASN A 101 27.03 11.02 -9.07
C ASN A 101 26.54 10.17 -10.25
N ALA A 102 25.77 9.10 -9.97
CA ALA A 102 25.18 8.23 -11.00
C ALA A 102 23.72 7.91 -10.70
N ILE A 103 22.92 7.80 -11.76
CA ILE A 103 21.56 7.25 -11.73
C ILE A 103 21.57 5.98 -12.60
N VAL A 104 21.42 4.83 -11.99
CA VAL A 104 21.44 3.53 -12.63
C VAL A 104 20.01 3.10 -12.94
N VAL A 105 19.67 2.94 -14.20
CA VAL A 105 18.31 2.66 -14.68
C VAL A 105 18.24 1.30 -15.35
N GLY A 106 17.49 0.39 -14.75
CA GLY A 106 17.29 -0.97 -15.23
C GLY A 106 18.35 -1.97 -14.76
N ALA A 107 18.20 -3.22 -15.18
CA ALA A 107 19.11 -4.31 -14.84
C ALA A 107 20.45 -4.20 -15.58
N TYR A 108 21.52 -4.61 -14.92
CA TYR A 108 22.88 -4.75 -15.50
C TYR A 108 23.46 -6.12 -15.14
N SER A 109 24.41 -6.58 -15.93
CA SER A 109 25.07 -7.86 -15.67
C SER A 109 25.98 -7.77 -14.43
N GLU A 110 26.11 -8.85 -13.67
CA GLU A 110 27.03 -8.97 -12.53
C GLU A 110 28.46 -8.54 -12.86
N ARG A 111 28.91 -8.84 -14.09
CA ARG A 111 30.25 -8.50 -14.60
C ARG A 111 30.54 -7.00 -14.56
N ASN A 112 29.55 -6.14 -14.73
CA ASN A 112 29.68 -4.68 -14.66
C ASN A 112 29.24 -4.12 -13.31
N GLY A 113 28.52 -4.93 -12.51
CA GLY A 113 27.88 -4.50 -11.27
C GLY A 113 28.87 -3.90 -10.27
N GLU A 114 29.97 -4.59 -10.02
CA GLU A 114 30.98 -4.14 -9.04
C GLU A 114 31.60 -2.77 -9.39
N ALA A 115 31.87 -2.52 -10.67
CA ALA A 115 32.38 -1.23 -11.12
C ALA A 115 31.34 -0.10 -11.00
N ILE A 116 30.07 -0.42 -11.28
CA ILE A 116 28.95 0.53 -11.17
C ILE A 116 28.72 0.92 -9.71
N TYR A 117 28.91 -0.02 -8.77
CA TYR A 117 28.77 0.26 -7.35
C TYR A 117 29.93 1.03 -6.74
N ARG A 118 31.17 0.71 -7.13
CA ARG A 118 32.37 1.23 -6.46
C ARG A 118 32.89 2.55 -7.01
N LYS A 119 32.52 2.92 -8.25
CA LYS A 119 33.09 4.11 -8.89
C LYS A 119 32.41 5.43 -8.55
N PRO A 120 31.06 5.54 -8.51
CA PRO A 120 30.42 6.79 -8.14
C PRO A 120 30.59 7.11 -6.65
N SER A 121 30.65 8.39 -6.33
CA SER A 121 30.59 8.87 -4.95
C SER A 121 29.23 8.61 -4.33
N ARG A 122 28.16 8.77 -5.12
CA ARG A 122 26.79 8.44 -4.79
C ARG A 122 26.08 7.85 -6.01
N ALA A 123 25.37 6.74 -5.84
CA ALA A 123 24.61 6.09 -6.90
C ALA A 123 23.18 5.83 -6.44
N ILE A 124 22.22 6.14 -7.32
CA ILE A 124 20.80 5.80 -7.15
C ILE A 124 20.48 4.66 -8.11
N PHE A 125 19.78 3.65 -7.60
CA PHE A 125 19.41 2.45 -8.36
C PHE A 125 17.91 2.40 -8.60
N ILE A 126 17.51 2.37 -9.87
CA ILE A 126 16.11 2.21 -10.31
C ILE A 126 16.03 0.96 -11.15
N ASN A 127 15.64 -0.14 -10.55
CA ASN A 127 15.55 -1.43 -11.19
C ASN A 127 14.33 -2.24 -10.74
N GLN A 128 13.99 -3.24 -11.51
CA GLN A 128 12.85 -4.13 -11.28
C GLN A 128 13.17 -5.28 -10.33
N PHE A 129 14.45 -5.52 -10.03
CA PHE A 129 14.93 -6.67 -9.28
C PHE A 129 15.78 -6.22 -8.10
N ASP A 130 15.75 -7.03 -7.07
CA ASP A 130 16.61 -6.91 -5.92
C ASP A 130 18.08 -7.16 -6.31
N MET A 131 18.76 -6.08 -6.65
CA MET A 131 20.18 -6.05 -7.02
C MET A 131 20.98 -5.28 -5.97
N ALA A 132 20.46 -5.19 -4.75
CA ALA A 132 21.16 -4.54 -3.67
C ALA A 132 22.48 -5.27 -3.36
N ARG A 133 23.52 -4.50 -3.03
CA ARG A 133 24.80 -5.08 -2.63
C ARG A 133 24.60 -5.98 -1.42
N PRO A 134 25.26 -7.16 -1.37
CA PRO A 134 25.45 -7.85 -0.11
C PRO A 134 25.98 -6.86 0.94
N GLY A 135 25.28 -6.69 2.05
CA GLY A 135 25.63 -5.72 3.10
C GLY A 135 24.98 -4.32 3.00
N GLN A 136 24.32 -3.96 1.90
CA GLN A 136 23.43 -2.79 1.84
C GLN A 136 21.98 -3.12 2.15
N ILE A 137 21.60 -4.37 2.03
CA ILE A 137 20.30 -4.87 2.46
C ILE A 137 20.40 -5.04 3.98
N ARG A 138 19.84 -4.11 4.70
CA ARG A 138 19.51 -4.29 6.11
C ARG A 138 17.99 -4.42 6.19
N ASP A 139 17.52 -5.68 6.13
CA ASP A 139 16.16 -6.05 6.49
C ASP A 139 15.05 -5.18 5.87
N GLY A 140 15.15 -4.90 4.56
CA GLY A 140 14.13 -4.14 3.82
C GLY A 140 14.31 -2.62 3.77
N TYR A 141 15.39 -2.07 4.31
CA TYR A 141 15.72 -0.64 4.21
C TYR A 141 16.74 -0.37 3.09
N PHE A 142 16.35 0.43 2.09
CA PHE A 142 17.15 0.73 0.91
C PHE A 142 17.15 2.24 0.60
N PRO A 143 18.06 3.01 1.17
CA PRO A 143 18.02 4.48 1.06
C PRO A 143 18.28 5.02 -0.35
N ASP A 144 18.98 4.25 -1.20
CA ASP A 144 19.44 4.69 -2.53
C ASP A 144 18.83 3.86 -3.68
N ALA A 145 17.71 3.17 -3.44
CA ALA A 145 17.11 2.31 -4.46
C ALA A 145 15.57 2.41 -4.51
N VAL A 146 15.02 2.19 -5.70
CA VAL A 146 13.59 1.96 -5.92
C VAL A 146 13.42 0.62 -6.64
N PHE A 147 12.74 -0.33 -6.01
CA PHE A 147 12.47 -1.64 -6.58
C PHE A 147 11.15 -1.65 -7.36
N ALA A 148 11.19 -1.05 -8.54
CA ALA A 148 10.07 -1.06 -9.47
C ALA A 148 10.56 -0.90 -10.90
N ASP A 149 9.71 -1.25 -11.85
CA ASP A 149 10.00 -1.14 -13.29
C ASP A 149 10.36 0.32 -13.65
N PRO A 150 11.55 0.58 -14.23
CA PRO A 150 11.98 1.91 -14.62
C PRO A 150 11.01 2.62 -15.56
N ARG A 151 10.23 1.86 -16.35
CA ARG A 151 9.21 2.41 -17.27
C ARG A 151 8.07 3.11 -16.51
N TYR A 152 7.87 2.79 -15.25
CA TYR A 152 6.95 3.49 -14.35
C TYR A 152 7.66 4.56 -13.53
N VAL A 153 8.77 4.19 -12.87
CA VAL A 153 9.47 5.08 -11.92
C VAL A 153 10.02 6.32 -12.60
N MET A 154 10.69 6.17 -13.75
CA MET A 154 11.32 7.32 -14.43
C MET A 154 10.32 8.37 -14.94
N PRO A 155 9.15 8.03 -15.52
CA PRO A 155 8.11 9.02 -15.79
C PRO A 155 7.59 9.76 -14.56
N VAL A 156 7.43 9.07 -13.41
CA VAL A 156 7.02 9.69 -12.15
C VAL A 156 8.09 10.66 -11.66
N LEU A 157 9.35 10.23 -11.61
CA LEU A 157 10.48 11.08 -11.22
C LEU A 157 10.63 12.28 -12.15
N TYR A 158 10.51 12.07 -13.47
CA TYR A 158 10.57 13.17 -14.44
C TYR A 158 9.47 14.22 -14.17
N ALA A 159 8.24 13.78 -13.94
CA ALA A 159 7.13 14.70 -13.68
C ALA A 159 7.34 15.50 -12.40
N ALA A 160 7.81 14.86 -11.33
CA ALA A 160 8.11 15.53 -10.07
C ALA A 160 9.28 16.53 -10.21
N LEU A 161 10.37 16.12 -10.86
CA LEU A 161 11.53 17.00 -11.10
C LEU A 161 11.19 18.20 -12.02
N ASP A 162 10.39 17.97 -13.08
CA ASP A 162 9.96 19.03 -14.01
C ASP A 162 9.10 20.10 -13.30
N GLU A 163 8.32 19.66 -12.30
CA GLU A 163 7.59 20.57 -11.43
C GLU A 163 8.54 21.32 -10.47
N TRP A 164 9.38 20.60 -9.75
CA TRP A 164 10.22 21.19 -8.70
C TRP A 164 11.35 22.10 -9.23
N LEU A 165 11.84 21.83 -10.45
CA LEU A 165 12.95 22.57 -11.06
C LEU A 165 12.50 23.59 -12.12
N ASN A 166 11.41 23.30 -12.82
CA ASN A 166 10.94 24.09 -13.97
C ASN A 166 9.54 24.68 -13.77
N GLY A 167 8.85 24.40 -12.65
CA GLY A 167 7.49 24.87 -12.36
C GLY A 167 6.39 24.19 -13.23
N LYS A 168 6.70 23.14 -13.97
CA LYS A 168 5.76 22.49 -14.89
C LYS A 168 4.89 21.47 -14.17
N ARG A 169 3.84 21.93 -13.55
CA ARG A 169 2.87 21.10 -12.80
C ARG A 169 2.12 20.13 -13.70
N ARG A 170 1.91 18.89 -13.23
CA ARG A 170 1.15 17.85 -13.93
C ARG A 170 0.08 17.28 -13.02
N SER A 171 -1.20 17.44 -13.41
CA SER A 171 -2.31 16.80 -12.72
C SER A 171 -2.25 15.28 -12.88
N ILE A 172 -2.72 14.57 -11.88
CA ILE A 172 -2.78 13.10 -11.89
C ILE A 172 -3.72 12.61 -12.99
N ARG A 173 -4.85 13.33 -13.19
CA ARG A 173 -5.84 13.04 -14.24
C ARG A 173 -5.23 12.98 -15.64
N SER A 174 -4.28 13.85 -15.96
CA SER A 174 -3.59 13.86 -17.25
C SER A 174 -2.40 12.91 -17.31
N PHE A 175 -1.73 12.71 -16.18
CA PHE A 175 -0.50 11.93 -16.10
C PHE A 175 -0.73 10.42 -16.25
N ILE A 176 -1.69 9.85 -15.52
CA ILE A 176 -1.90 8.40 -15.43
C ILE A 176 -2.20 7.75 -16.80
N PRO A 177 -3.13 8.28 -17.65
CA PRO A 177 -3.35 7.70 -18.98
C PRO A 177 -2.11 7.75 -19.87
N GLY A 178 -1.28 8.80 -19.73
CA GLY A 178 -0.03 8.98 -20.47
C GLY A 178 1.05 7.94 -20.18
N LEU A 179 0.95 7.23 -19.06
CA LEU A 179 1.87 6.17 -18.68
C LEU A 179 1.81 4.97 -19.66
N ALA A 180 0.67 4.73 -20.30
CA ALA A 180 0.48 3.57 -21.20
C ALA A 180 1.56 3.45 -22.29
N ARG A 181 2.12 4.56 -22.78
CA ARG A 181 3.15 4.61 -23.82
C ARG A 181 4.49 3.98 -23.44
N TYR A 182 4.80 3.95 -22.15
CA TYR A 182 6.09 3.42 -21.67
C TYR A 182 6.14 1.89 -21.58
N GLY A 183 4.99 1.19 -21.67
CA GLY A 183 4.93 -0.26 -21.55
C GLY A 183 5.08 -0.76 -20.10
N GLY A 184 5.32 -2.07 -19.92
CA GLY A 184 5.56 -2.69 -18.63
C GLY A 184 4.62 -2.25 -17.51
N LEU A 185 5.16 -1.99 -16.32
CA LEU A 185 4.39 -1.56 -15.18
C LEU A 185 3.59 -0.26 -15.44
N ALA A 186 4.16 0.69 -16.18
CA ALA A 186 3.44 1.93 -16.49
C ALA A 186 2.13 1.68 -17.27
N ARG A 187 2.16 0.70 -18.22
CA ARG A 187 0.95 0.27 -18.94
C ARG A 187 -0.02 -0.46 -18.01
N GLN A 188 0.49 -1.27 -17.08
CA GLN A 188 -0.37 -1.95 -16.09
C GLN A 188 -1.10 -0.93 -15.20
N VAL A 189 -0.41 0.11 -14.72
CA VAL A 189 -0.99 1.20 -13.94
C VAL A 189 -2.08 1.94 -14.73
N ALA A 190 -1.81 2.28 -16.00
CA ALA A 190 -2.81 2.93 -16.84
C ALA A 190 -4.04 2.03 -17.14
N ARG A 191 -3.85 0.71 -17.23
CA ARG A 191 -4.95 -0.27 -17.33
C ARG A 191 -5.73 -0.36 -16.01
N GLY A 192 -5.01 -0.41 -14.88
CA GLY A 192 -5.61 -0.41 -13.55
C GLY A 192 -6.52 0.81 -13.33
N ALA A 193 -6.05 2.00 -13.74
CA ALA A 193 -6.82 3.23 -13.66
C ALA A 193 -8.14 3.14 -14.46
N ARG A 194 -8.09 2.61 -15.71
CA ARG A 194 -9.29 2.43 -16.54
C ARG A 194 -10.26 1.41 -15.97
N ALA A 195 -9.75 0.30 -15.43
CA ALA A 195 -10.60 -0.72 -14.80
C ALA A 195 -11.26 -0.17 -13.53
N LEU A 196 -10.53 0.61 -12.73
CA LEU A 196 -11.05 1.28 -11.54
C LEU A 196 -12.09 2.34 -11.91
N GLU A 197 -11.85 3.14 -12.95
CA GLU A 197 -12.80 4.12 -13.48
C GLU A 197 -14.10 3.44 -13.96
N ALA A 198 -14.01 2.34 -14.71
CA ALA A 198 -15.17 1.57 -15.13
C ALA A 198 -15.98 1.02 -13.94
N MET A 199 -15.30 0.49 -12.92
CA MET A 199 -15.93 -0.03 -11.71
C MET A 199 -16.65 1.06 -10.90
N VAL A 200 -16.04 2.24 -10.77
CA VAL A 200 -16.61 3.36 -9.98
C VAL A 200 -17.78 4.03 -10.72
N ASN A 201 -17.73 4.11 -12.05
CA ASN A 201 -18.80 4.68 -12.87
C ASN A 201 -20.04 3.76 -12.97
N ASP A 202 -19.91 2.48 -12.65
CA ASP A 202 -21.04 1.57 -12.58
C ASP A 202 -21.82 1.76 -11.27
N LYS A 203 -22.97 2.44 -11.37
CA LYS A 203 -23.82 2.77 -10.21
C LYS A 203 -24.48 1.54 -9.56
N ASP A 204 -24.57 0.44 -10.28
CA ASP A 204 -25.14 -0.83 -9.79
C ASP A 204 -24.05 -1.74 -9.18
N CYS A 205 -22.79 -1.29 -9.12
CA CYS A 205 -21.66 -2.06 -8.63
C CYS A 205 -21.40 -1.83 -7.15
N LEU A 206 -21.53 -2.87 -6.33
CA LEU A 206 -20.98 -2.90 -4.97
C LEU A 206 -19.46 -3.08 -5.04
N ARG A 207 -18.69 -2.21 -4.43
CA ARG A 207 -17.24 -2.15 -4.52
C ARG A 207 -16.58 -2.54 -3.21
N PHE A 208 -15.83 -3.63 -3.24
CA PHE A 208 -15.00 -4.09 -2.12
C PHE A 208 -13.58 -3.54 -2.24
N LEU A 209 -13.03 -3.08 -1.12
CA LEU A 209 -11.59 -2.92 -0.94
C LEU A 209 -11.04 -4.10 -0.15
N THR A 210 -9.97 -4.74 -0.63
CA THR A 210 -9.26 -5.76 0.16
C THR A 210 -7.82 -5.35 0.37
N VAL A 211 -7.36 -5.38 1.63
CA VAL A 211 -6.04 -4.87 2.01
C VAL A 211 -5.30 -5.92 2.85
N SER A 212 -4.16 -6.36 2.35
CA SER A 212 -3.23 -7.25 3.06
C SER A 212 -2.04 -6.48 3.61
N GLY A 213 -1.41 -7.05 4.63
CA GLY A 213 -0.26 -6.46 5.29
C GLY A 213 -0.61 -5.26 6.17
N ALA A 214 0.42 -4.56 6.64
CA ALA A 214 0.29 -3.43 7.55
C ALA A 214 0.38 -2.09 6.81
N MET A 215 -0.54 -1.82 5.87
CA MET A 215 -0.52 -0.59 5.06
C MET A 215 -0.70 0.68 5.89
N THR A 216 -1.25 0.59 7.10
CA THR A 216 -1.32 1.69 8.07
C THR A 216 0.06 2.05 8.64
N VAL A 217 0.93 1.05 8.87
CA VAL A 217 2.36 1.28 9.14
C VAL A 217 3.03 1.94 7.93
N GLY A 218 2.63 1.55 6.72
CA GLY A 218 3.03 2.18 5.45
C GLY A 218 2.55 3.62 5.26
N LYS A 219 1.73 4.14 6.22
CA LYS A 219 1.15 5.48 6.18
C LYS A 219 0.16 5.71 5.04
N MET A 220 -0.60 4.65 4.70
CA MET A 220 -1.67 4.67 3.70
C MET A 220 -3.08 4.73 4.33
N ASP A 221 -3.18 4.92 5.62
CA ASP A 221 -4.44 5.00 6.36
C ASP A 221 -5.36 6.11 5.84
N LEU A 222 -4.85 7.32 5.57
CA LEU A 222 -5.66 8.41 5.02
C LEU A 222 -6.11 8.15 3.58
N VAL A 223 -5.35 7.38 2.79
CA VAL A 223 -5.79 6.96 1.45
C VAL A 223 -7.03 6.06 1.56
N ILE A 224 -7.07 5.17 2.57
CA ILE A 224 -8.26 4.34 2.84
C ILE A 224 -9.42 5.20 3.33
N CYS A 225 -9.16 6.16 4.23
CA CYS A 225 -10.18 7.11 4.68
C CYS A 225 -10.80 7.87 3.49
N ASP A 226 -9.98 8.41 2.59
CA ASP A 226 -10.45 9.08 1.38
C ASP A 226 -11.35 8.17 0.52
N MET A 227 -10.97 6.90 0.34
CA MET A 227 -11.77 5.93 -0.43
C MET A 227 -13.14 5.67 0.22
N ILE A 228 -13.22 5.62 1.54
CA ILE A 228 -14.47 5.44 2.30
C ILE A 228 -15.33 6.71 2.19
N GLU A 229 -14.76 7.83 2.58
CA GLU A 229 -15.45 9.13 2.72
C GLU A 229 -15.97 9.66 1.37
N GLN A 230 -15.27 9.35 0.27
CA GLN A 230 -15.72 9.69 -1.09
C GLN A 230 -16.58 8.59 -1.74
N GLY A 231 -16.97 7.56 -0.98
CA GLY A 231 -17.86 6.51 -1.45
C GLY A 231 -17.28 5.62 -2.57
N LEU A 232 -15.95 5.59 -2.70
CA LEU A 232 -15.28 4.74 -3.70
C LEU A 232 -15.43 3.25 -3.38
N VAL A 233 -15.64 2.91 -2.10
CA VAL A 233 -15.82 1.54 -1.61
C VAL A 233 -16.97 1.49 -0.60
N GLN A 234 -17.70 0.36 -0.56
CA GLN A 234 -18.84 0.13 0.32
C GLN A 234 -18.63 -1.01 1.31
N ALA A 235 -17.54 -1.78 1.17
CA ALA A 235 -17.15 -2.82 2.13
C ALA A 235 -15.63 -3.02 2.07
N ILE A 236 -15.03 -3.37 3.21
CA ILE A 236 -13.58 -3.60 3.33
C ILE A 236 -13.37 -4.99 3.92
N SER A 237 -12.39 -5.74 3.38
CA SER A 237 -11.83 -6.93 4.04
C SER A 237 -10.31 -6.75 4.19
N CYS A 238 -9.79 -6.99 5.38
CA CYS A 238 -8.39 -6.68 5.65
C CYS A 238 -7.75 -7.63 6.67
N THR A 239 -6.44 -7.47 6.88
CA THR A 239 -5.72 -8.12 7.97
C THR A 239 -6.03 -7.44 9.30
N GLY A 240 -5.95 -8.17 10.40
CA GLY A 240 -6.07 -7.60 11.73
C GLY A 240 -4.96 -6.60 12.05
N ALA A 241 -3.75 -6.83 11.56
CA ALA A 241 -2.63 -5.90 11.67
C ALA A 241 -2.94 -4.52 11.04
N LEU A 242 -3.70 -4.47 9.93
CA LEU A 242 -4.13 -3.20 9.36
C LEU A 242 -4.95 -2.38 10.35
N MET A 243 -5.82 -3.04 11.12
CA MET A 243 -6.68 -2.38 12.11
C MET A 243 -5.90 -1.98 13.36
N ALA A 244 -5.14 -2.90 13.96
CA ALA A 244 -4.39 -2.65 15.17
C ALA A 244 -3.41 -1.47 15.03
N HIS A 245 -2.54 -1.50 14.02
CA HIS A 245 -1.62 -0.40 13.74
C HIS A 245 -2.33 0.86 13.21
N GLY A 246 -3.51 0.71 12.59
CA GLY A 246 -4.34 1.83 12.18
C GLY A 246 -4.97 2.59 13.34
N LEU A 247 -5.25 1.92 14.46
CA LEU A 247 -5.73 2.55 15.68
C LEU A 247 -4.69 3.51 16.28
N VAL A 248 -3.39 3.20 16.15
CA VAL A 248 -2.30 4.10 16.59
C VAL A 248 -2.46 5.50 16.00
N SER A 249 -2.60 5.60 14.68
CA SER A 249 -2.81 6.90 14.01
C SER A 249 -4.18 7.49 14.34
N SER A 250 -5.22 6.65 14.50
CA SER A 250 -6.60 7.07 14.79
C SER A 250 -6.79 7.72 16.16
N ILE A 251 -5.85 7.53 17.09
CA ILE A 251 -5.84 8.13 18.43
C ILE A 251 -4.70 9.16 18.60
N GLY A 252 -4.10 9.61 17.50
CA GLY A 252 -3.08 10.67 17.49
C GLY A 252 -1.66 10.22 17.83
N LEU A 253 -1.41 8.90 17.97
CA LEU A 253 -0.07 8.37 18.22
C LEU A 253 0.75 8.28 16.95
N LYS A 254 2.07 8.07 17.08
CA LYS A 254 3.03 8.25 15.98
C LYS A 254 3.86 7.00 15.73
N HIS A 255 4.20 6.81 14.46
CA HIS A 255 5.24 5.91 14.00
C HIS A 255 6.48 6.72 13.61
N TYR A 256 7.62 6.09 13.62
CA TYR A 256 8.90 6.75 13.37
C TYR A 256 9.72 6.03 12.31
N LYS A 257 10.61 6.77 11.68
CA LYS A 257 11.54 6.28 10.69
C LYS A 257 12.61 5.42 11.34
N PHE A 258 12.85 4.22 10.81
CA PHE A 258 13.97 3.39 11.23
C PHE A 258 15.30 4.03 10.85
N ASP A 259 16.27 4.02 11.80
CA ASP A 259 17.65 4.42 11.58
C ASP A 259 18.55 3.16 11.63
N PRO A 260 19.20 2.79 10.52
CA PRO A 260 19.97 1.54 10.40
C PRO A 260 21.23 1.47 11.27
N LYS A 261 21.56 2.51 12.03
CA LYS A 261 22.63 2.45 13.04
C LYS A 261 22.24 1.60 14.26
N TYR A 262 20.95 1.38 14.48
CA TYR A 262 20.44 0.51 15.55
C TYR A 262 20.16 -0.88 15.02
N ASP A 263 20.61 -1.91 15.74
CA ASP A 263 20.20 -3.29 15.48
C ASP A 263 18.89 -3.64 16.20
N ASP A 264 18.26 -4.76 15.81
CA ASP A 264 16.97 -5.17 16.36
C ASP A 264 17.05 -5.53 17.85
N THR A 265 18.19 -6.00 18.35
CA THR A 265 18.39 -6.27 19.77
C THR A 265 18.38 -4.97 20.60
N GLU A 266 19.00 -3.93 20.09
CA GLU A 266 18.99 -2.61 20.72
C GLU A 266 17.58 -1.98 20.66
N LEU A 267 16.87 -2.14 19.54
CA LEU A 267 15.49 -1.69 19.42
C LEU A 267 14.56 -2.41 20.42
N ALA A 268 14.70 -3.72 20.57
CA ALA A 268 13.94 -4.51 21.55
C ALA A 268 14.18 -4.02 22.99
N ARG A 269 15.44 -3.76 23.37
CA ARG A 269 15.74 -3.17 24.69
C ARG A 269 15.12 -1.79 24.92
N ARG A 270 14.93 -1.04 23.83
CA ARG A 270 14.28 0.29 23.85
C ARG A 270 12.77 0.23 23.79
N LYS A 271 12.19 -0.97 23.67
CA LYS A 271 10.76 -1.18 23.43
C LYS A 271 10.25 -0.47 22.17
N LEU A 272 10.97 -0.66 21.10
CA LEU A 272 10.66 -0.18 19.76
C LEU A 272 10.53 -1.38 18.82
N ASN A 273 9.34 -1.63 18.35
CA ASN A 273 9.07 -2.66 17.37
C ASN A 273 9.41 -2.15 15.98
N ARG A 274 10.08 -2.97 15.17
CA ARG A 274 10.42 -2.61 13.80
C ARG A 274 9.56 -3.39 12.80
N VAL A 275 8.93 -2.66 11.90
CA VAL A 275 8.26 -3.21 10.72
C VAL A 275 8.94 -2.63 9.48
N THR A 276 9.84 -3.38 8.87
CA THR A 276 10.66 -2.98 7.72
C THR A 276 11.50 -1.72 8.02
N ASP A 277 11.09 -0.56 7.56
CA ASP A 277 11.74 0.74 7.71
C ASP A 277 11.01 1.67 8.70
N THR A 278 10.09 1.12 9.48
CA THR A 278 9.25 1.84 10.44
C THR A 278 9.51 1.34 11.85
N LEU A 279 9.49 2.25 12.81
CA LEU A 279 9.53 1.96 14.24
C LEU A 279 8.19 2.32 14.89
N GLU A 280 7.72 1.42 15.73
CA GLU A 280 6.53 1.59 16.57
C GLU A 280 6.89 1.38 18.04
N PRO A 281 6.71 2.38 18.92
CA PRO A 281 6.87 2.21 20.35
C PRO A 281 5.85 1.20 20.91
N GLU A 282 6.27 0.26 21.75
CA GLU A 282 5.35 -0.70 22.43
C GLU A 282 4.23 0.03 23.18
N THR A 283 4.51 1.20 23.75
CA THR A 283 3.50 2.03 24.43
C THR A 283 2.36 2.49 23.54
N ASN A 284 2.53 2.48 22.22
CA ASN A 284 1.42 2.75 21.30
C ASN A 284 0.39 1.62 21.40
N LEU A 285 0.85 0.37 21.37
CA LEU A 285 -0.02 -0.81 21.47
C LEU A 285 -0.66 -0.91 22.85
N ASP A 286 0.08 -0.58 23.93
CA ASP A 286 -0.48 -0.49 25.28
C ASP A 286 -1.65 0.51 25.33
N THR A 287 -1.49 1.68 24.70
CA THR A 287 -2.56 2.72 24.65
C THR A 287 -3.73 2.27 23.77
N VAL A 288 -3.47 1.56 22.68
CA VAL A 288 -4.52 0.96 21.85
C VAL A 288 -5.29 -0.10 22.64
N GLU A 289 -4.62 -0.97 23.40
CA GLU A 289 -5.26 -1.96 24.30
C GLU A 289 -6.20 -1.28 25.30
N GLU A 290 -5.79 -0.15 25.91
CA GLU A 290 -6.66 0.60 26.81
C GLU A 290 -7.95 1.10 26.12
N VAL A 291 -7.83 1.59 24.87
CA VAL A 291 -8.99 2.04 24.08
C VAL A 291 -9.93 0.87 23.76
N ILE A 292 -9.36 -0.24 23.30
CA ILE A 292 -10.10 -1.47 23.01
C ILE A 292 -10.78 -2.00 24.28
N GLY A 293 -10.05 -2.03 25.41
CA GLY A 293 -10.56 -2.42 26.71
C GLY A 293 -11.82 -1.65 27.11
N ARG A 294 -11.83 -0.32 26.94
CA ARG A 294 -13.00 0.53 27.23
C ARG A 294 -14.22 0.21 26.34
N VAL A 295 -13.99 -0.21 25.09
CA VAL A 295 -15.05 -0.68 24.19
C VAL A 295 -15.58 -2.04 24.66
N ILE A 296 -14.68 -2.97 24.94
CA ILE A 296 -14.99 -4.35 25.29
C ILE A 296 -15.69 -4.45 26.65
N GLU A 297 -15.31 -3.63 27.64
CA GLU A 297 -15.94 -3.61 28.95
C GLU A 297 -17.45 -3.28 28.94
N ARG A 298 -17.91 -2.62 27.88
CA ARG A 298 -19.34 -2.31 27.67
C ARG A 298 -20.14 -3.49 27.06
N ILE A 299 -19.47 -4.58 26.71
CA ILE A 299 -20.08 -5.78 26.13
C ILE A 299 -20.33 -6.80 27.25
N ASP A 300 -21.56 -7.18 27.47
CA ASP A 300 -21.93 -8.09 28.59
C ASP A 300 -21.52 -9.55 28.35
N GLY A 301 -21.26 -9.94 27.08
CA GLY A 301 -20.90 -11.30 26.67
C GLY A 301 -22.10 -12.26 26.60
N SER A 302 -23.34 -11.76 26.62
CA SER A 302 -24.54 -12.59 26.46
C SER A 302 -24.71 -13.08 25.03
N ASP A 303 -24.39 -12.22 24.04
CA ASP A 303 -24.46 -12.54 22.61
C ASP A 303 -23.04 -12.63 22.02
N PRO A 304 -22.78 -13.62 21.13
CA PRO A 304 -21.57 -13.65 20.34
C PRO A 304 -21.44 -12.41 19.45
N LEU A 305 -20.22 -11.93 19.23
CA LEU A 305 -19.90 -10.73 18.49
C LEU A 305 -19.09 -11.10 17.24
N SER A 306 -19.41 -10.57 16.07
CA SER A 306 -18.52 -10.76 14.92
C SER A 306 -17.35 -9.77 14.93
N PRO A 307 -16.23 -10.08 14.24
CA PRO A 307 -15.15 -9.11 14.02
C PRO A 307 -15.64 -7.79 13.42
N THR A 308 -16.58 -7.83 12.48
CA THR A 308 -17.18 -6.65 11.85
C THR A 308 -17.98 -5.81 12.82
N GLU A 309 -18.75 -6.44 13.72
CA GLU A 309 -19.50 -5.76 14.79
C GLU A 309 -18.53 -5.10 15.78
N LEU A 310 -17.47 -5.78 16.20
CA LEU A 310 -16.43 -5.20 17.07
C LEU A 310 -15.78 -3.98 16.40
N ASN A 311 -15.38 -4.08 15.13
CA ASN A 311 -14.82 -2.97 14.39
C ASN A 311 -15.76 -1.76 14.33
N ARG A 312 -17.07 -1.99 14.20
CA ARG A 312 -18.09 -0.95 14.22
C ARG A 312 -18.19 -0.27 15.59
N LEU A 313 -18.12 -1.05 16.68
CA LEU A 313 -18.12 -0.50 18.04
C LEU A 313 -16.88 0.34 18.32
N ILE A 314 -15.70 -0.11 17.86
CA ILE A 314 -14.46 0.67 17.95
C ILE A 314 -14.59 1.96 17.12
N GLY A 315 -15.09 1.87 15.89
CA GLY A 315 -15.31 3.04 15.03
C GLY A 315 -16.23 4.08 15.65
N ARG A 316 -17.33 3.64 16.30
CA ARG A 316 -18.23 4.49 17.08
C ARG A 316 -17.50 5.17 18.22
N TYR A 317 -16.74 4.41 19.01
CA TYR A 317 -15.97 4.95 20.13
C TYR A 317 -14.98 6.02 19.66
N LEU A 318 -14.29 5.79 18.54
CA LEU A 318 -13.39 6.78 17.95
C LEU A 318 -14.11 8.05 17.49
N ALA A 319 -15.31 7.93 16.92
CA ALA A 319 -16.12 9.07 16.52
C ALA A 319 -16.54 9.93 17.71
N GLU A 320 -16.85 9.29 18.86
CA GLU A 320 -17.28 9.95 20.09
C GLU A 320 -16.11 10.60 20.87
N HIS A 321 -14.94 9.97 20.90
CA HIS A 321 -13.84 10.36 21.80
C HIS A 321 -12.62 10.97 21.11
N TYR A 322 -12.46 10.77 19.79
CA TYR A 322 -11.35 11.29 18.98
C TYR A 322 -11.88 12.07 17.76
N PRO A 323 -12.69 13.14 17.97
CA PRO A 323 -13.38 13.82 16.86
C PRO A 323 -12.44 14.47 15.85
N ASN A 324 -11.25 14.91 16.27
CA ASN A 324 -10.28 15.61 15.43
C ASN A 324 -9.37 14.70 14.62
N GLU A 325 -9.28 13.41 14.99
CA GLU A 325 -8.41 12.44 14.31
C GLU A 325 -9.19 11.72 13.20
N ARG A 326 -8.55 11.50 12.05
CA ARG A 326 -9.07 10.61 11.00
C ARG A 326 -8.56 9.20 11.22
N GLY A 327 -9.41 8.21 10.96
CA GLY A 327 -9.03 6.80 11.08
C GLY A 327 -9.98 5.89 10.34
N ILE A 328 -9.49 4.74 9.89
CA ILE A 328 -10.22 3.81 9.02
C ILE A 328 -11.54 3.37 9.67
N LEU A 329 -11.51 2.88 10.91
CA LEU A 329 -12.71 2.39 11.58
C LEU A 329 -13.70 3.52 11.90
N LYS A 330 -13.21 4.72 12.20
CA LYS A 330 -14.06 5.90 12.38
C LYS A 330 -14.74 6.30 11.07
N SER A 331 -14.00 6.43 9.99
CA SER A 331 -14.56 6.74 8.66
C SER A 331 -15.54 5.65 8.22
N ALA A 332 -15.22 4.38 8.45
CA ALA A 332 -16.09 3.25 8.15
C ALA A 332 -17.41 3.30 8.94
N TYR A 333 -17.35 3.61 10.23
CA TYR A 333 -18.55 3.78 11.06
C TYR A 333 -19.43 4.92 10.56
N LEU A 334 -18.85 6.10 10.32
CA LEU A 334 -19.59 7.30 9.90
C LEU A 334 -20.24 7.13 8.52
N HIS A 335 -19.65 6.32 7.63
CA HIS A 335 -20.16 6.06 6.28
C HIS A 335 -20.85 4.69 6.14
N ASN A 336 -21.07 3.99 7.24
CA ASN A 336 -21.72 2.68 7.28
C ASN A 336 -21.07 1.62 6.36
N VAL A 337 -19.74 1.59 6.33
CA VAL A 337 -18.91 0.63 5.58
C VAL A 337 -18.49 -0.49 6.50
N PRO A 338 -18.92 -1.76 6.30
CA PRO A 338 -18.47 -2.88 7.12
C PRO A 338 -17.00 -3.20 6.86
N VAL A 339 -16.26 -3.56 7.93
CA VAL A 339 -14.85 -3.92 7.88
C VAL A 339 -14.67 -5.33 8.42
N PHE A 340 -14.43 -6.27 7.51
CA PHE A 340 -14.23 -7.70 7.78
C PHE A 340 -12.76 -7.98 8.06
N VAL A 341 -12.51 -8.81 9.09
CA VAL A 341 -11.17 -9.31 9.44
C VAL A 341 -11.21 -10.85 9.52
N PRO A 342 -11.09 -11.55 8.39
CA PRO A 342 -11.31 -13.01 8.33
C PRO A 342 -10.30 -13.84 9.14
N ALA A 343 -9.08 -13.35 9.34
CA ALA A 343 -8.05 -13.96 10.18
C ALA A 343 -7.91 -13.17 11.51
N PHE A 344 -9.00 -12.97 12.21
CA PHE A 344 -9.10 -12.08 13.38
C PHE A 344 -8.10 -12.42 14.49
N VAL A 345 -7.88 -13.70 14.75
CA VAL A 345 -6.96 -14.16 15.81
C VAL A 345 -5.48 -13.89 15.52
N ASP A 346 -5.13 -13.64 14.26
CA ASP A 346 -3.78 -13.25 13.83
C ASP A 346 -3.62 -11.71 13.90
N SER A 347 -3.83 -11.15 15.08
CA SER A 347 -3.70 -9.70 15.31
C SER A 347 -3.67 -9.34 16.79
N GLU A 348 -3.19 -8.16 17.10
CA GLU A 348 -3.24 -7.56 18.44
C GLU A 348 -4.69 -7.46 18.94
N LEU A 349 -5.66 -7.13 18.08
CA LEU A 349 -7.08 -7.12 18.45
C LEU A 349 -7.56 -8.50 18.93
N GLY A 350 -7.13 -9.57 18.26
CA GLY A 350 -7.43 -10.94 18.68
C GLY A 350 -6.78 -11.29 20.01
N ASN A 351 -5.53 -10.86 20.21
CA ASN A 351 -4.80 -11.02 21.47
C ASN A 351 -5.50 -10.26 22.62
N ASP A 352 -5.94 -9.03 22.38
CA ASP A 352 -6.64 -8.21 23.39
C ASP A 352 -7.95 -8.84 23.80
N ILE A 353 -8.76 -9.35 22.87
CA ILE A 353 -9.97 -10.11 23.18
C ILE A 353 -9.64 -11.35 24.03
N TYR A 354 -8.60 -12.10 23.68
CA TYR A 354 -8.20 -13.29 24.44
C TYR A 354 -7.78 -12.93 25.86
N ILE A 355 -6.94 -11.91 26.03
CA ILE A 355 -6.48 -11.43 27.35
C ILE A 355 -7.66 -10.91 28.16
N HIS A 356 -8.56 -10.14 27.55
CA HIS A 356 -9.76 -9.64 28.19
C HIS A 356 -10.66 -10.78 28.66
N ASN A 357 -10.85 -11.82 27.86
CA ASN A 357 -11.59 -13.01 28.23
C ASN A 357 -10.94 -13.80 29.39
N LEU A 358 -9.61 -13.81 29.51
CA LEU A 358 -8.93 -14.34 30.69
C LEU A 358 -9.25 -13.51 31.93
N LYS A 359 -9.23 -12.17 31.84
CA LYS A 359 -9.61 -11.27 32.94
C LYS A 359 -11.06 -11.52 33.35
N ARG A 360 -12.01 -11.64 32.40
CA ARG A 360 -13.43 -11.94 32.67
C ARG A 360 -13.64 -13.28 33.39
N ARG A 361 -13.03 -14.35 32.92
CA ARG A 361 -13.11 -15.68 33.55
C ARG A 361 -12.62 -15.67 35.00
N ARG A 362 -11.53 -14.92 35.29
CA ARG A 362 -11.04 -14.76 36.68
C ARG A 362 -12.03 -14.03 37.57
N ARG A 363 -12.92 -13.20 37.02
CA ARG A 363 -14.00 -12.51 37.78
C ARG A 363 -15.32 -13.29 37.77
N GLY A 364 -15.36 -14.49 37.19
CA GLY A 364 -16.58 -15.28 37.06
C GLY A 364 -17.57 -14.74 36.01
N GLU A 365 -17.12 -13.85 35.11
CA GLU A 365 -17.94 -13.27 34.07
C GLU A 365 -17.89 -14.14 32.78
N LYS A 366 -18.96 -14.04 31.96
CA LYS A 366 -19.00 -14.73 30.65
C LYS A 366 -17.95 -14.15 29.71
N PRO A 367 -17.19 -15.00 28.98
CA PRO A 367 -16.28 -14.51 27.96
C PRO A 367 -17.06 -13.95 26.76
N ILE A 368 -16.45 -13.02 26.02
CA ILE A 368 -16.94 -12.57 24.73
C ILE A 368 -16.57 -13.64 23.69
N LEU A 369 -17.56 -14.20 23.04
CA LEU A 369 -17.38 -15.18 21.96
C LEU A 369 -17.37 -14.48 20.61
N MET A 370 -16.42 -14.86 19.75
CA MET A 370 -16.34 -14.35 18.39
C MET A 370 -17.09 -15.30 17.44
N ASP A 371 -18.07 -14.75 16.72
CA ASP A 371 -18.90 -15.48 15.75
C ASP A 371 -18.49 -15.07 14.30
N LEU A 372 -17.71 -15.92 13.67
CA LEU A 372 -17.27 -15.73 12.28
C LEU A 372 -18.35 -16.03 11.25
N GLU A 373 -19.38 -16.79 11.60
CA GLU A 373 -20.48 -17.11 10.72
C GLU A 373 -21.33 -15.87 10.40
N ARG A 374 -21.51 -14.97 11.37
CA ARG A 374 -22.18 -13.68 11.17
C ARG A 374 -21.51 -12.85 10.07
N ASP A 375 -20.17 -12.80 10.03
CA ASP A 375 -19.44 -12.11 8.96
C ASP A 375 -19.65 -12.79 7.60
N SER A 376 -19.71 -14.12 7.55
CA SER A 376 -20.02 -14.86 6.32
C SER A 376 -21.42 -14.58 5.81
N ALA A 377 -22.41 -14.56 6.72
CA ALA A 377 -23.79 -14.23 6.39
C ALA A 377 -23.94 -12.80 5.86
N GLU A 378 -23.23 -11.84 6.48
CA GLU A 378 -23.24 -10.44 6.03
C GLU A 378 -22.59 -10.27 4.64
N LEU A 379 -21.49 -10.98 4.34
CA LEU A 379 -20.88 -11.00 3.00
C LEU A 379 -21.86 -11.55 1.95
N ILE A 380 -22.56 -12.65 2.24
CA ILE A 380 -23.58 -13.23 1.36
C ILE A 380 -24.69 -12.20 1.12
N ARG A 381 -25.21 -11.58 2.19
CA ARG A 381 -26.24 -10.55 2.11
C ARG A 381 -25.84 -9.38 1.21
N LEU A 382 -24.63 -8.86 1.38
CA LEU A 382 -24.09 -7.76 0.58
C LEU A 382 -24.00 -8.15 -0.91
N VAL A 383 -23.44 -9.31 -1.21
CA VAL A 383 -23.24 -9.76 -2.60
C VAL A 383 -24.56 -10.08 -3.27
N THR A 384 -25.51 -10.70 -2.56
CA THR A 384 -26.82 -11.06 -3.14
C THR A 384 -27.74 -9.87 -3.34
N SER A 385 -27.57 -8.79 -2.56
CA SER A 385 -28.34 -7.55 -2.72
C SER A 385 -27.88 -6.68 -3.90
N ALA A 386 -26.66 -6.86 -4.41
CA ALA A 386 -26.11 -6.06 -5.50
C ALA A 386 -26.36 -6.71 -6.87
N LYS A 387 -26.50 -5.91 -7.93
CA LYS A 387 -26.60 -6.39 -9.31
C LYS A 387 -25.23 -6.82 -9.85
N ARG A 388 -24.21 -6.03 -9.61
CA ARG A 388 -22.81 -6.29 -9.94
C ARG A 388 -21.91 -5.99 -8.75
N PHE A 389 -20.74 -6.57 -8.73
CA PHE A 389 -19.75 -6.26 -7.71
C PHE A 389 -18.34 -6.33 -8.25
N GLY A 390 -17.49 -5.52 -7.65
CA GLY A 390 -16.10 -5.36 -8.02
C GLY A 390 -15.19 -5.40 -6.80
N ILE A 391 -13.91 -5.66 -7.05
CA ILE A 391 -12.91 -5.79 -6.01
C ILE A 391 -11.66 -5.00 -6.36
N PHE A 392 -11.26 -4.09 -5.48
CA PHE A 392 -9.97 -3.44 -5.53
C PHE A 392 -9.07 -4.05 -4.47
N THR A 393 -7.98 -4.68 -4.89
CA THR A 393 -7.09 -5.46 -4.02
C THR A 393 -5.73 -4.81 -3.89
N ILE A 394 -5.32 -4.58 -2.65
CA ILE A 394 -3.99 -4.17 -2.24
C ILE A 394 -3.30 -5.37 -1.60
N GLY A 395 -2.25 -5.90 -2.26
CA GLY A 395 -1.65 -7.18 -1.91
C GLY A 395 -2.47 -8.37 -2.43
N GLY A 396 -3.08 -9.13 -1.53
CA GLY A 396 -3.87 -10.32 -1.89
C GLY A 396 -4.14 -11.19 -0.65
N GLY A 397 -3.84 -12.50 -0.75
CA GLY A 397 -3.95 -13.42 0.38
C GLY A 397 -5.36 -13.56 0.96
N VAL A 398 -5.46 -13.73 2.27
CA VAL A 398 -6.71 -14.03 2.99
C VAL A 398 -7.80 -12.97 2.80
N PRO A 399 -7.54 -11.66 2.93
CA PRO A 399 -8.59 -10.65 2.75
C PRO A 399 -9.25 -10.70 1.37
N ARG A 400 -8.44 -10.84 0.30
CA ARG A 400 -8.96 -10.99 -1.07
C ARG A 400 -9.75 -12.28 -1.23
N ASN A 401 -9.18 -13.40 -0.78
CA ASN A 401 -9.81 -14.70 -0.93
C ASN A 401 -11.13 -14.79 -0.18
N ASN A 402 -11.21 -14.23 1.02
CA ASN A 402 -12.43 -14.20 1.82
C ASN A 402 -13.60 -13.57 1.04
N VAL A 403 -13.37 -12.39 0.46
CA VAL A 403 -14.39 -11.70 -0.35
C VAL A 403 -14.70 -12.48 -1.63
N GLN A 404 -13.68 -12.96 -2.35
CA GLN A 404 -13.91 -13.68 -3.61
C GLN A 404 -14.56 -15.05 -3.41
N ASN A 405 -14.35 -15.68 -2.26
CA ASN A 405 -14.88 -17.00 -1.95
C ASN A 405 -16.41 -17.01 -1.75
N VAL A 406 -17.03 -15.85 -1.56
CA VAL A 406 -18.50 -15.77 -1.44
C VAL A 406 -19.22 -16.26 -2.71
N ALA A 407 -18.62 -16.07 -3.89
CA ALA A 407 -19.22 -16.51 -5.16
C ALA A 407 -19.34 -18.04 -5.25
N PRO A 408 -18.25 -18.83 -5.13
CA PRO A 408 -18.37 -20.29 -5.08
C PRO A 408 -19.15 -20.79 -3.85
N LEU A 409 -19.10 -20.10 -2.70
CA LEU A 409 -19.91 -20.46 -1.53
C LEU A 409 -21.40 -20.43 -1.84
N ILE A 410 -21.89 -19.40 -2.52
CA ILE A 410 -23.31 -19.31 -2.96
C ILE A 410 -23.66 -20.48 -3.88
N GLU A 411 -22.80 -20.82 -4.85
CA GLU A 411 -23.05 -21.97 -5.73
C GLU A 411 -23.12 -23.28 -4.93
N ILE A 412 -22.21 -23.51 -3.99
CA ILE A 412 -22.20 -24.70 -3.12
C ILE A 412 -23.47 -24.77 -2.24
N ILE A 413 -23.94 -23.64 -1.72
CA ILE A 413 -25.19 -23.57 -0.95
C ILE A 413 -26.37 -24.00 -1.86
N ASN A 414 -26.45 -23.44 -3.06
CA ASN A 414 -27.49 -23.75 -4.01
C ASN A 414 -27.48 -25.25 -4.46
N GLU A 415 -26.27 -25.82 -4.61
CA GLU A 415 -26.13 -27.25 -4.96
C GLU A 415 -26.55 -28.17 -3.81
N ARG A 416 -26.25 -27.80 -2.56
CA ARG A 416 -26.49 -28.69 -1.40
C ARG A 416 -27.84 -28.50 -0.74
N LEU A 417 -28.38 -27.28 -0.75
CA LEU A 417 -29.60 -26.91 -0.03
C LEU A 417 -30.75 -26.54 -0.97
N GLY A 418 -30.54 -26.56 -2.30
CA GLY A 418 -31.47 -26.09 -3.31
C GLY A 418 -31.31 -24.59 -3.61
N PRO A 419 -31.97 -24.07 -4.67
CA PRO A 419 -31.83 -22.69 -5.12
C PRO A 419 -32.22 -21.69 -4.03
N THR A 420 -31.23 -21.13 -3.33
CA THR A 420 -31.41 -20.22 -2.19
C THR A 420 -31.02 -18.78 -2.55
N TYR A 421 -29.92 -18.61 -3.28
CA TYR A 421 -29.38 -17.32 -3.63
C TYR A 421 -29.10 -17.19 -5.13
N PRO A 422 -29.16 -15.96 -5.72
CA PRO A 422 -28.74 -15.76 -7.10
C PRO A 422 -27.23 -15.96 -7.23
N ASN A 423 -26.80 -16.78 -8.21
CA ASN A 423 -25.38 -16.94 -8.51
C ASN A 423 -24.76 -15.61 -8.88
N ARG A 424 -23.56 -15.34 -8.36
CA ARG A 424 -22.85 -14.08 -8.53
C ARG A 424 -21.39 -14.32 -8.88
N ARG A 425 -20.80 -13.40 -9.66
CA ARG A 425 -19.37 -13.39 -10.00
C ARG A 425 -18.87 -11.96 -10.07
N PHE A 426 -17.60 -11.74 -9.73
CA PHE A 426 -16.99 -10.42 -9.81
C PHE A 426 -16.93 -9.94 -11.27
N SER A 427 -17.52 -8.77 -11.56
CA SER A 427 -17.52 -8.13 -12.88
C SER A 427 -16.32 -7.20 -13.07
N TYR A 428 -15.73 -6.72 -11.98
CA TYR A 428 -14.58 -5.82 -11.98
C TYR A 428 -13.54 -6.30 -10.99
N GLY A 429 -12.26 -6.12 -11.36
CA GLY A 429 -11.18 -6.45 -10.47
C GLY A 429 -9.90 -5.71 -10.78
N ILE A 430 -9.31 -5.05 -9.77
CA ILE A 430 -8.00 -4.45 -9.84
C ILE A 430 -7.16 -5.04 -8.71
N ARG A 431 -5.96 -5.50 -9.00
CA ARG A 431 -5.01 -6.00 -8.01
C ARG A 431 -3.67 -5.29 -8.16
N ILE A 432 -3.16 -4.74 -7.05
CA ILE A 432 -1.80 -4.24 -6.94
C ILE A 432 -1.05 -5.15 -5.98
N CYS A 433 -0.10 -5.93 -6.50
CA CYS A 433 0.65 -6.91 -5.72
C CYS A 433 2.00 -7.20 -6.40
N PRO A 434 3.12 -7.26 -5.68
CA PRO A 434 4.41 -7.62 -6.25
C PRO A 434 4.56 -9.12 -6.55
N ASP A 435 3.69 -9.97 -5.98
CA ASP A 435 3.80 -11.43 -6.12
C ASP A 435 3.46 -11.89 -7.52
N LYS A 436 4.38 -12.67 -8.10
CA LYS A 436 4.23 -13.28 -9.41
C LYS A 436 3.47 -14.60 -9.32
N PRO A 437 2.64 -14.94 -10.34
CA PRO A 437 1.82 -16.16 -10.31
C PRO A 437 2.61 -17.45 -10.09
N HIS A 438 3.81 -17.55 -10.67
CA HIS A 438 4.64 -18.76 -10.61
C HIS A 438 5.23 -19.07 -9.22
N PHE A 439 5.13 -18.16 -8.25
CA PHE A 439 5.50 -18.44 -6.87
C PHE A 439 4.47 -19.29 -6.11
N GLY A 440 3.27 -19.46 -6.67
CA GLY A 440 2.20 -20.26 -6.04
C GLY A 440 1.55 -19.59 -4.83
N HIS A 441 1.89 -18.36 -4.51
CA HIS A 441 1.26 -17.62 -3.42
C HIS A 441 -0.18 -17.25 -3.77
N LEU A 442 -1.08 -17.35 -2.81
CA LEU A 442 -2.49 -16.92 -2.97
C LEU A 442 -2.60 -15.46 -3.44
N SER A 443 -1.70 -14.61 -2.99
CA SER A 443 -1.61 -13.19 -3.41
C SER A 443 -1.26 -13.04 -4.90
N GLY A 444 -0.52 -14.00 -5.49
CA GLY A 444 -0.16 -14.03 -6.91
C GLY A 444 -1.23 -14.56 -7.85
N CYS A 445 -2.31 -15.16 -7.34
CA CYS A 445 -3.40 -15.74 -8.14
C CYS A 445 -4.02 -14.71 -9.11
N THR A 446 -4.11 -15.07 -10.39
CA THR A 446 -4.61 -14.18 -11.46
C THR A 446 -6.13 -14.14 -11.55
N TYR A 447 -6.69 -13.14 -12.23
CA TYR A 447 -8.14 -13.12 -12.52
C TYR A 447 -8.55 -14.22 -13.51
N SER A 448 -7.67 -14.62 -14.44
CA SER A 448 -7.91 -15.77 -15.33
C SER A 448 -8.05 -17.07 -14.53
N GLU A 449 -7.17 -17.29 -13.54
CA GLU A 449 -7.29 -18.43 -12.64
C GLU A 449 -8.61 -18.40 -11.81
N ASN A 450 -9.05 -17.21 -11.41
CA ASN A 450 -10.30 -17.01 -10.68
C ASN A 450 -11.56 -17.39 -11.49
N GLU A 451 -11.50 -17.40 -12.82
CA GLU A 451 -12.61 -17.90 -13.66
C GLU A 451 -12.81 -19.39 -13.43
N SER A 452 -11.75 -20.19 -13.31
CA SER A 452 -11.84 -21.63 -13.04
C SER A 452 -12.46 -21.94 -11.68
N TRP A 453 -12.30 -21.04 -10.71
CA TRP A 453 -12.90 -21.10 -9.38
C TRP A 453 -14.31 -20.45 -9.32
N ARG A 454 -14.87 -20.06 -10.47
CA ARG A 454 -16.18 -19.38 -10.56
C ARG A 454 -16.27 -18.08 -9.75
N LYS A 455 -15.15 -17.46 -9.45
CA LYS A 455 -15.03 -16.18 -8.73
C LYS A 455 -15.20 -14.98 -9.65
N ALA A 456 -14.62 -15.03 -10.84
CA ALA A 456 -14.62 -13.93 -11.82
C ALA A 456 -15.58 -14.23 -12.99
N ALA A 457 -16.25 -13.19 -13.49
CA ALA A 457 -17.06 -13.26 -14.69
C ALA A 457 -16.18 -13.30 -15.94
N LYS A 458 -16.54 -14.09 -16.95
CA LYS A 458 -15.77 -14.24 -18.20
C LYS A 458 -15.63 -12.93 -18.98
N ASP A 459 -16.64 -12.08 -18.93
CA ASP A 459 -16.75 -10.79 -19.60
C ASP A 459 -16.41 -9.60 -18.69
N GLY A 460 -15.81 -9.86 -17.54
CA GLY A 460 -15.44 -8.84 -16.57
C GLY A 460 -14.25 -7.97 -17.00
N ILE A 461 -14.09 -6.83 -16.36
CA ILE A 461 -12.99 -5.89 -16.58
C ILE A 461 -11.96 -6.05 -15.47
N TYR A 462 -10.79 -6.58 -15.82
CA TYR A 462 -9.74 -6.88 -14.86
C TYR A 462 -8.40 -6.23 -15.20
N ALA A 463 -7.67 -5.86 -14.15
CA ALA A 463 -6.30 -5.36 -14.27
C ALA A 463 -5.40 -5.88 -13.14
N GLU A 464 -4.19 -6.26 -13.50
CA GLU A 464 -3.15 -6.69 -12.57
C GLU A 464 -1.96 -5.74 -12.69
N VAL A 465 -1.49 -5.23 -11.54
CA VAL A 465 -0.39 -4.30 -11.42
C VAL A 465 0.67 -4.92 -10.52
N LEU A 466 1.77 -5.36 -11.12
CA LEU A 466 2.87 -6.04 -10.43
C LEU A 466 3.83 -5.03 -9.81
N ALA A 467 3.47 -4.50 -8.66
CA ALA A 467 4.25 -3.48 -7.96
C ALA A 467 4.01 -3.51 -6.45
N ASP A 468 4.91 -2.87 -5.72
CA ASP A 468 4.64 -2.41 -4.36
C ASP A 468 3.44 -1.44 -4.40
N ALA A 469 2.43 -1.74 -3.58
CA ALA A 469 1.19 -0.98 -3.58
C ALA A 469 1.41 0.47 -3.15
N THR A 470 2.29 0.73 -2.20
CA THR A 470 2.53 2.08 -1.68
C THR A 470 3.09 3.04 -2.72
N GLN A 471 3.75 2.52 -3.77
CA GLN A 471 4.27 3.31 -4.89
C GLN A 471 3.21 3.67 -5.94
N VAL A 472 2.11 2.89 -6.05
CA VAL A 472 1.15 2.99 -7.16
C VAL A 472 -0.24 3.37 -6.70
N TRP A 473 -0.70 2.78 -5.60
CA TRP A 473 -2.06 2.94 -5.09
C TRP A 473 -2.49 4.39 -4.88
N PRO A 474 -1.69 5.27 -4.24
CA PRO A 474 -2.08 6.67 -4.04
C PRO A 474 -2.36 7.42 -5.36
N PHE A 475 -1.60 7.14 -6.41
CA PHE A 475 -1.82 7.74 -7.72
C PHE A 475 -3.13 7.27 -8.36
N LEU A 476 -3.48 5.98 -8.23
CA LEU A 476 -4.74 5.45 -8.75
C LEU A 476 -5.95 6.04 -8.01
N VAL A 477 -5.88 6.12 -6.68
CA VAL A 477 -6.95 6.72 -5.88
C VAL A 477 -7.11 8.20 -6.22
N LYS A 478 -6.01 8.97 -6.25
CA LYS A 478 -6.07 10.39 -6.63
C LYS A 478 -6.62 10.60 -8.04
N TYR A 479 -6.24 9.73 -8.99
CA TYR A 479 -6.79 9.78 -10.35
C TYR A 479 -8.33 9.67 -10.36
N ILE A 480 -8.87 8.70 -9.61
CA ILE A 480 -10.33 8.54 -9.53
C ILE A 480 -10.99 9.70 -8.81
N LEU A 481 -10.42 10.19 -7.72
CA LEU A 481 -10.93 11.36 -7.00
C LEU A 481 -11.03 12.59 -7.92
N GLU A 482 -10.00 12.84 -8.75
CA GLU A 482 -10.03 13.95 -9.73
C GLU A 482 -11.03 13.71 -10.90
N LYS A 483 -11.38 12.44 -11.18
CA LYS A 483 -12.38 12.09 -12.19
C LYS A 483 -13.81 12.20 -11.68
N CYS A 484 -14.06 11.81 -10.43
CA CYS A 484 -15.39 11.85 -9.82
C CYS A 484 -15.79 13.25 -9.36
N ALA A 485 -14.83 14.15 -9.09
CA ALA A 485 -15.09 15.54 -8.72
C ALA A 485 -15.42 16.45 -9.91
N ALA A 486 -15.34 15.96 -11.13
CA ALA A 486 -15.60 16.66 -12.38
C ALA A 486 -16.89 16.19 -13.05
#